data_fc29bd3291261134f798eb1a292c1f2a
#
_entry.id   fc29bd3291261134f798eb1a292c1f2a
#
_cell.length_a   1.000
_cell.length_b   1.000
_cell.length_c   1.000
_cell.angle_alpha   90.00
_cell.angle_beta   90.00
_cell.angle_gamma   90.00
#
_symmetry.space_group_name_H-M   'P 1'
#
loop_
_entity.id
_entity.type
_entity.pdbx_description
1 polymer ?
#
loop_
_entity_poly.entity_id
_entity_poly.type
_entity_poly.pdbx_seq_one_letter_code
_entity_poly.pdbx_strand_id
1 'polypeptide(L)'
;MRHLSTYWRVVWVCLFLLPITVSYANDYQPSFSTAGFYSLPNTGREVYDMNPAWRFYKGDVPGAEQPDFDDGDWEIVSLPNGIEYLPAEASGCINYQGAVWYRKHFTADGNWKGKQLFLHFEAIMGKSKVWVNGRLLKEHFGGFLPVVVDVAPFLNYDGDNVIAVWADNRDDVSYPPGKAQDALDFAYFGGIYRDCWLVVHNRVFITDSNYEDETAGGGVFVSFDKVSEGSALVRMKSHVRNLSGASFSGKIVYELFDKEGKRVFSKERPFVVRDGKAGESSCEVTVRHPHLWSPDSPYLYRLHVYVKER
;
A
#
# COMPACT_ATOMS: atom_id res chain seq x y z
N MET A 1 65.18 28.35 61.56
CA MET A 1 64.27 27.25 61.42
C MET A 1 62.92 27.82 60.88
N ARG A 2 62.68 27.64 59.62
CA ARG A 2 61.50 28.19 58.96
C ARG A 2 60.62 27.03 58.43
N HIS A 3 59.41 26.91 58.95
CA HIS A 3 58.41 25.96 58.48
C HIS A 3 57.81 26.43 57.16
N LEU A 4 57.91 25.65 56.10
CA LEU A 4 57.21 25.79 54.85
C LEU A 4 55.96 24.87 54.92
N SER A 5 54.81 25.50 55.01
CA SER A 5 53.48 24.80 54.85
C SER A 5 53.10 24.74 53.41
N THR A 6 52.99 23.56 52.85
CA THR A 6 52.59 23.33 51.50
C THR A 6 51.05 23.20 51.45
N TYR A 7 50.38 24.18 50.83
CA TYR A 7 48.95 24.12 50.59
C TYR A 7 48.66 23.28 49.34
N TRP A 8 48.02 22.12 49.51
CA TRP A 8 47.45 21.34 48.43
C TRP A 8 46.10 22.01 48.03
N ARG A 9 46.02 22.56 46.81
CA ARG A 9 44.79 22.95 46.22
C ARG A 9 44.17 21.76 45.50
N VAL A 10 43.12 21.19 46.08
CA VAL A 10 42.29 20.19 45.41
C VAL A 10 41.39 20.91 44.42
N VAL A 11 41.67 20.75 43.14
CA VAL A 11 40.79 21.23 42.07
C VAL A 11 39.75 20.14 41.85
N TRP A 12 38.50 20.44 42.27
CA TRP A 12 37.35 19.61 41.92
C TRP A 12 36.95 19.91 40.46
N VAL A 13 37.26 18.97 39.55
CA VAL A 13 36.74 18.98 38.21
C VAL A 13 35.35 18.34 38.28
N CYS A 14 34.32 19.14 38.34
CA CYS A 14 32.94 18.71 38.14
C CYS A 14 32.78 18.35 36.69
N LEU A 15 32.92 17.05 36.33
CA LEU A 15 32.47 16.52 35.05
C LEU A 15 30.92 16.55 35.08
N PHE A 16 30.34 17.55 34.47
CA PHE A 16 28.93 17.52 34.07
C PHE A 16 28.78 16.49 32.96
N LEU A 17 28.41 15.27 33.34
CA LEU A 17 27.82 14.29 32.40
C LEU A 17 26.44 14.84 31.99
N LEU A 18 26.40 15.65 30.95
CA LEU A 18 25.16 15.92 30.23
C LEU A 18 24.72 14.58 29.65
N PRO A 19 23.48 14.12 29.95
CA PRO A 19 22.96 12.97 29.26
C PRO A 19 22.85 13.39 27.78
N ILE A 20 23.68 12.78 26.92
CA ILE A 20 23.47 12.82 25.50
C ILE A 20 22.20 11.98 25.28
N THR A 21 21.06 12.64 25.33
CA THR A 21 19.84 12.09 24.76
C THR A 21 20.07 12.02 23.26
N VAL A 22 20.59 10.88 22.78
CA VAL A 22 20.50 10.55 21.37
C VAL A 22 19.01 10.42 21.10
N SER A 23 18.42 11.51 20.69
CA SER A 23 17.12 11.48 20.02
C SER A 23 17.34 10.70 18.74
N TYR A 24 17.00 9.42 18.77
CA TYR A 24 16.67 8.70 17.56
C TYR A 24 15.35 9.31 17.09
N ALA A 25 15.40 10.50 16.51
CA ALA A 25 14.40 10.92 15.58
C ALA A 25 14.50 9.86 14.45
N ASN A 26 13.68 8.84 14.56
CA ASN A 26 13.37 8.02 13.41
C ASN A 26 12.70 8.96 12.42
N ASP A 27 13.50 9.63 11.58
CA ASP A 27 13.07 10.14 10.27
C ASP A 27 12.79 8.92 9.36
N TYR A 28 12.03 7.94 9.89
CA TYR A 28 11.45 6.91 9.06
C TYR A 28 10.34 7.59 8.25
N GLN A 29 10.75 8.18 7.14
CA GLN A 29 9.83 8.46 6.05
C GLN A 29 9.45 7.09 5.52
N PRO A 30 8.19 6.63 5.70
CA PRO A 30 7.78 5.38 5.12
C PRO A 30 8.08 5.46 3.63
N SER A 31 9.00 4.61 3.15
CA SER A 31 9.20 4.43 1.73
C SER A 31 7.94 3.76 1.23
N PHE A 32 7.02 4.57 0.69
CA PHE A 32 5.85 4.03 0.04
C PHE A 32 6.31 3.06 -1.04
N SER A 33 5.66 1.91 -1.09
CA SER A 33 5.82 0.96 -2.16
C SER A 33 5.82 1.68 -3.50
N THR A 34 6.72 1.31 -4.40
CA THR A 34 6.75 1.80 -5.78
C THR A 34 5.51 1.38 -6.57
N ALA A 35 4.61 0.59 -6.00
CA ALA A 35 3.35 0.13 -6.59
C ALA A 35 2.29 1.24 -6.76
N GLY A 36 2.61 2.50 -6.53
CA GLY A 36 1.78 3.63 -6.94
C GLY A 36 1.04 4.36 -5.83
N PHE A 37 1.34 4.10 -4.56
CA PHE A 37 0.76 4.84 -3.44
C PHE A 37 1.55 6.10 -3.11
N TYR A 38 1.69 6.99 -4.08
CA TYR A 38 2.31 8.28 -3.84
C TYR A 38 1.33 9.24 -3.18
N SER A 39 1.77 9.92 -2.13
CA SER A 39 1.06 11.07 -1.61
C SER A 39 1.22 12.24 -2.58
N LEU A 40 0.11 12.79 -3.06
CA LEU A 40 0.10 14.03 -3.83
C LEU A 40 -0.29 15.18 -2.90
N PRO A 41 0.53 16.25 -2.80
CA PRO A 41 0.18 17.41 -2.02
C PRO A 41 -1.15 18.04 -2.47
N ASN A 42 -1.95 18.48 -1.52
CA ASN A 42 -3.23 19.17 -1.76
C ASN A 42 -4.27 18.35 -2.54
N THR A 43 -4.25 17.04 -2.41
CA THR A 43 -5.31 16.16 -2.90
C THR A 43 -6.15 15.63 -1.75
N GLY A 44 -7.37 15.19 -2.03
CA GLY A 44 -8.24 14.54 -1.03
C GLY A 44 -7.90 13.07 -0.79
N ARG A 45 -6.75 12.58 -1.28
CA ARG A 45 -6.27 11.22 -1.08
C ARG A 45 -5.28 11.17 0.07
N GLU A 46 -5.53 10.26 1.00
CA GLU A 46 -4.64 9.95 2.12
C GLU A 46 -4.26 8.48 2.05
N VAL A 47 -3.05 8.12 2.49
CA VAL A 47 -2.56 6.74 2.51
C VAL A 47 -1.94 6.48 3.87
N TYR A 48 -2.38 5.41 4.53
CA TYR A 48 -1.93 5.02 5.85
C TYR A 48 -1.27 3.65 5.80
N ASP A 49 -0.14 3.53 6.48
CA ASP A 49 0.56 2.28 6.68
C ASP A 49 -0.21 1.40 7.67
N MET A 50 -0.65 0.22 7.19
CA MET A 50 -1.34 -0.76 8.00
C MET A 50 -0.44 -1.94 8.40
N ASN A 51 0.86 -1.89 8.12
CA ASN A 51 1.80 -2.98 8.35
C ASN A 51 2.06 -3.30 9.84
N PRO A 52 2.17 -2.35 10.79
CA PRO A 52 2.53 -2.65 12.16
C PRO A 52 1.45 -3.39 12.95
N ALA A 53 1.88 -4.18 13.92
CA ALA A 53 1.06 -4.70 15.04
C ALA A 53 -0.16 -5.54 14.62
N TRP A 54 0.05 -6.54 13.79
CA TRP A 54 -0.92 -7.60 13.54
C TRP A 54 -0.77 -8.71 14.58
N ARG A 55 -1.90 -9.27 15.02
CA ARG A 55 -1.95 -10.53 15.76
C ARG A 55 -1.90 -11.67 14.76
N PHE A 56 -0.96 -12.60 14.94
CA PHE A 56 -0.72 -13.71 14.02
C PHE A 56 -0.88 -15.05 14.73
N TYR A 57 -1.55 -15.99 14.06
CA TYR A 57 -1.69 -17.35 14.52
C TYR A 57 -1.41 -18.34 13.38
N LYS A 58 -0.49 -19.28 13.61
CA LYS A 58 -0.13 -20.35 12.67
C LYS A 58 -1.03 -21.55 12.92
N GLY A 59 -2.04 -21.73 12.10
CA GLY A 59 -3.06 -22.78 12.20
C GLY A 59 -4.43 -22.29 11.84
N ASP A 60 -5.43 -23.15 11.93
CA ASP A 60 -6.82 -22.81 11.71
C ASP A 60 -7.56 -22.71 13.05
N VAL A 61 -8.31 -21.65 13.24
CA VAL A 61 -9.07 -21.39 14.47
C VAL A 61 -10.48 -20.95 14.11
N PRO A 62 -11.51 -21.74 14.44
CA PRO A 62 -12.89 -21.35 14.22
C PRO A 62 -13.28 -20.10 15.02
N GLY A 63 -14.01 -19.19 14.39
CA GLY A 63 -14.51 -17.98 15.02
C GLY A 63 -13.53 -16.81 15.07
N ALA A 64 -12.29 -16.99 14.55
CA ALA A 64 -11.29 -15.92 14.55
C ALA A 64 -11.65 -14.72 13.66
N GLU A 65 -12.67 -14.82 12.84
CA GLU A 65 -13.25 -13.71 12.08
C GLU A 65 -14.13 -12.78 12.94
N GLN A 66 -14.58 -13.24 14.12
CA GLN A 66 -15.50 -12.47 14.97
C GLN A 66 -14.77 -11.33 15.69
N PRO A 67 -15.40 -10.15 15.86
CA PRO A 67 -14.76 -9.00 16.50
C PRO A 67 -14.36 -9.26 17.97
N ASP A 68 -15.17 -10.04 18.69
CA ASP A 68 -15.02 -10.37 20.11
C ASP A 68 -14.15 -11.60 20.38
N PHE A 69 -13.55 -12.19 19.33
CA PHE A 69 -12.60 -13.28 19.48
C PHE A 69 -11.38 -12.82 20.27
N ASP A 70 -10.98 -13.58 21.29
CA ASP A 70 -9.79 -13.31 22.10
C ASP A 70 -8.52 -13.74 21.36
N ASP A 71 -7.75 -12.76 20.90
CA ASP A 71 -6.45 -12.92 20.24
C ASP A 71 -5.27 -12.40 21.11
N GLY A 72 -5.50 -12.22 22.41
CA GLY A 72 -4.54 -11.64 23.34
C GLY A 72 -3.20 -12.38 23.39
N ASP A 73 -3.25 -13.71 23.28
CA ASP A 73 -2.06 -14.59 23.33
C ASP A 73 -1.40 -14.81 21.95
N TRP A 74 -1.93 -14.21 20.88
CA TRP A 74 -1.34 -14.37 19.55
C TRP A 74 -0.05 -13.58 19.40
N GLU A 75 0.85 -14.10 18.57
CA GLU A 75 2.09 -13.41 18.23
C GLU A 75 1.83 -12.03 17.60
N ILE A 76 2.63 -11.02 17.98
CA ILE A 76 2.56 -9.70 17.34
C ILE A 76 3.60 -9.65 16.24
N VAL A 77 3.14 -9.43 15.01
CA VAL A 77 3.98 -9.33 13.82
C VAL A 77 3.76 -8.00 13.11
N SER A 78 4.72 -7.64 12.25
CA SER A 78 4.55 -6.57 11.27
C SER A 78 4.58 -7.15 9.86
N LEU A 79 3.76 -6.57 8.97
CA LEU A 79 3.83 -6.91 7.54
C LEU A 79 5.00 -6.17 6.87
N PRO A 80 5.58 -6.73 5.82
CA PRO A 80 5.38 -8.06 5.27
C PRO A 80 5.74 -9.18 6.25
N ASN A 81 4.91 -10.20 6.33
CA ASN A 81 5.16 -11.36 7.19
C ASN A 81 5.01 -12.65 6.38
N GLY A 82 6.12 -13.36 6.21
CA GLY A 82 6.13 -14.74 5.73
C GLY A 82 5.91 -15.70 6.91
N ILE A 83 5.17 -16.78 6.68
CA ILE A 83 4.86 -17.76 7.74
C ILE A 83 6.14 -18.39 8.31
N GLU A 84 7.15 -18.59 7.47
CA GLU A 84 8.45 -19.14 7.82
C GLU A 84 9.56 -18.39 7.08
N TYR A 85 10.72 -18.27 7.73
CA TYR A 85 11.94 -17.80 7.08
C TYR A 85 12.59 -18.97 6.36
N LEU A 86 12.62 -18.89 5.03
CA LEU A 86 13.27 -19.89 4.20
C LEU A 86 14.72 -19.50 3.92
N PRO A 87 15.65 -20.46 3.78
CA PRO A 87 16.99 -20.19 3.29
C PRO A 87 16.97 -19.49 1.92
N ALA A 88 18.01 -18.73 1.59
CA ALA A 88 18.11 -18.01 0.32
C ALA A 88 18.02 -18.95 -0.91
N GLU A 89 18.38 -20.22 -0.75
CA GLU A 89 18.36 -21.27 -1.79
C GLU A 89 17.25 -22.29 -1.55
N ALA A 90 16.05 -21.79 -1.20
CA ALA A 90 14.91 -22.62 -0.82
C ALA A 90 14.09 -23.14 -2.01
N SER A 91 14.57 -23.05 -3.26
CA SER A 91 13.93 -23.64 -4.42
C SER A 91 13.61 -25.13 -4.19
N GLY A 92 12.36 -25.53 -4.41
CA GLY A 92 11.90 -26.90 -4.19
C GLY A 92 11.83 -27.32 -2.71
N CYS A 93 12.05 -26.41 -1.76
CA CYS A 93 11.87 -26.71 -0.34
C CYS A 93 10.40 -26.83 0.03
N ILE A 94 10.11 -27.81 0.87
CA ILE A 94 8.80 -27.91 1.51
C ILE A 94 8.84 -26.99 2.75
N ASN A 95 7.97 -26.00 2.79
CA ASN A 95 7.71 -25.15 3.93
C ASN A 95 6.35 -25.48 4.56
N TYR A 96 5.96 -24.70 5.55
CA TYR A 96 4.63 -24.82 6.14
C TYR A 96 3.56 -24.65 5.06
N GLN A 97 2.65 -25.59 4.97
CA GLN A 97 1.45 -25.56 4.14
C GLN A 97 0.21 -25.71 5.03
N GLY A 98 -0.63 -24.68 5.05
CA GLY A 98 -1.82 -24.69 5.86
C GLY A 98 -2.40 -23.30 6.08
N ALA A 99 -3.45 -23.29 6.89
CA ALA A 99 -4.11 -22.06 7.26
C ALA A 99 -3.29 -21.22 8.28
N VAL A 100 -3.41 -19.92 8.15
CA VAL A 100 -2.93 -18.94 9.14
C VAL A 100 -3.95 -17.85 9.30
N TRP A 101 -3.93 -17.18 10.44
CA TRP A 101 -4.78 -16.03 10.73
C TRP A 101 -3.96 -14.80 11.06
N TYR A 102 -4.45 -13.66 10.61
CA TYR A 102 -3.97 -12.33 10.97
C TYR A 102 -5.14 -11.51 11.46
N ARG A 103 -4.97 -10.80 12.57
CA ARG A 103 -5.98 -9.88 13.10
C ARG A 103 -5.34 -8.54 13.42
N LYS A 104 -6.01 -7.45 13.08
CA LYS A 104 -5.55 -6.10 13.35
C LYS A 104 -6.67 -5.30 14.00
N HIS A 105 -6.37 -4.76 15.17
CA HIS A 105 -7.21 -3.81 15.89
C HIS A 105 -6.78 -2.38 15.56
N PHE A 106 -7.72 -1.52 15.26
CA PHE A 106 -7.46 -0.11 15.01
C PHE A 106 -8.68 0.76 15.24
N THR A 107 -8.47 2.04 15.56
CA THR A 107 -9.53 3.03 15.66
C THR A 107 -9.64 3.79 14.35
N ALA A 108 -10.82 3.84 13.74
CA ALA A 108 -11.08 4.59 12.53
C ALA A 108 -11.31 6.07 12.87
N ASP A 109 -10.59 6.97 12.20
CA ASP A 109 -10.74 8.42 12.40
C ASP A 109 -12.15 8.88 11.96
N GLY A 110 -12.86 9.62 12.81
CA GLY A 110 -14.16 10.19 12.52
C GLY A 110 -14.18 11.11 11.29
N ASN A 111 -13.05 11.74 10.97
CA ASN A 111 -12.91 12.55 9.76
C ASN A 111 -12.98 11.75 8.45
N TRP A 112 -12.87 10.44 8.52
CA TRP A 112 -13.05 9.56 7.34
C TRP A 112 -14.51 9.29 7.03
N LYS A 113 -15.42 9.61 7.95
CA LYS A 113 -16.85 9.41 7.74
C LYS A 113 -17.33 10.15 6.49
N GLY A 114 -18.00 9.43 5.60
CA GLY A 114 -18.47 9.99 4.33
C GLY A 114 -17.41 10.01 3.21
N LYS A 115 -16.18 9.56 3.46
CA LYS A 115 -15.17 9.30 2.44
C LYS A 115 -15.28 7.87 1.90
N GLN A 116 -14.48 7.55 0.89
CA GLN A 116 -14.31 6.20 0.35
C GLN A 116 -12.99 5.62 0.87
N LEU A 117 -13.04 4.43 1.45
CA LEU A 117 -11.87 3.80 2.07
C LEU A 117 -11.63 2.41 1.50
N PHE A 118 -10.43 2.18 1.01
CA PHE A 118 -10.00 0.87 0.53
C PHE A 118 -8.87 0.33 1.41
N LEU A 119 -9.03 -0.90 1.87
CA LEU A 119 -7.94 -1.69 2.41
C LEU A 119 -7.30 -2.43 1.25
N HIS A 120 -6.00 -2.22 1.06
CA HIS A 120 -5.23 -2.73 -0.07
C HIS A 120 -4.07 -3.57 0.44
N PHE A 121 -4.18 -4.88 0.29
CA PHE A 121 -3.06 -5.79 0.44
C PHE A 121 -2.37 -5.95 -0.91
N GLU A 122 -1.08 -5.70 -0.98
CA GLU A 122 -0.33 -5.84 -2.24
C GLU A 122 -0.26 -7.30 -2.71
N ALA A 123 -0.25 -8.24 -1.79
CA ALA A 123 -0.51 -9.66 -2.04
C ALA A 123 -0.71 -10.44 -0.73
N ILE A 124 -1.54 -11.48 -0.80
CA ILE A 124 -1.71 -12.51 0.23
C ILE A 124 -1.52 -13.85 -0.48
N MET A 125 -0.63 -14.72 0.02
CA MET A 125 -0.31 -15.96 -0.68
C MET A 125 -1.40 -17.03 -0.54
N GLY A 126 -1.79 -17.58 -1.68
CA GLY A 126 -2.70 -18.73 -1.75
C GLY A 126 -4.17 -18.33 -1.78
N LYS A 127 -5.00 -19.03 -1.03
CA LYS A 127 -6.40 -18.66 -0.78
C LYS A 127 -6.45 -17.68 0.37
N SER A 128 -7.29 -16.67 0.26
CA SER A 128 -7.48 -15.75 1.38
C SER A 128 -8.92 -15.29 1.52
N LYS A 129 -9.27 -14.93 2.75
CA LYS A 129 -10.55 -14.32 3.11
C LYS A 129 -10.27 -13.11 3.99
N VAL A 130 -10.97 -12.02 3.73
CA VAL A 130 -10.83 -10.76 4.48
C VAL A 130 -12.16 -10.37 5.08
N TRP A 131 -12.17 -10.17 6.40
CA TRP A 131 -13.32 -9.67 7.15
C TRP A 131 -13.01 -8.32 7.78
N VAL A 132 -14.03 -7.51 7.94
CA VAL A 132 -14.02 -6.32 8.80
C VAL A 132 -15.20 -6.41 9.74
N ASN A 133 -14.93 -6.29 11.05
CA ASN A 133 -15.94 -6.37 12.10
C ASN A 133 -16.84 -7.62 11.98
N GLY A 134 -16.26 -8.78 11.69
CA GLY A 134 -16.95 -10.06 11.54
C GLY A 134 -17.64 -10.26 10.19
N ARG A 135 -17.66 -9.26 9.31
CA ARG A 135 -18.30 -9.36 8.01
C ARG A 135 -17.29 -9.72 6.92
N LEU A 136 -17.52 -10.83 6.22
CA LEU A 136 -16.72 -11.24 5.07
C LEU A 136 -16.91 -10.25 3.91
N LEU A 137 -15.81 -9.66 3.45
CA LEU A 137 -15.81 -8.69 2.35
C LEU A 137 -15.24 -9.27 1.05
N LYS A 138 -14.25 -10.15 1.14
CA LYS A 138 -13.57 -10.68 -0.05
C LYS A 138 -13.10 -12.11 0.21
N GLU A 139 -13.27 -12.97 -0.79
CA GLU A 139 -12.50 -14.20 -1.00
C GLU A 139 -11.60 -14.01 -2.21
N HIS A 140 -10.37 -14.48 -2.12
CA HIS A 140 -9.39 -14.33 -3.19
C HIS A 140 -8.60 -15.62 -3.38
N PHE A 141 -8.27 -15.94 -4.65
CA PHE A 141 -7.49 -17.11 -5.06
C PHE A 141 -6.29 -16.66 -5.88
N GLY A 142 -5.12 -17.10 -5.47
CA GLY A 142 -3.84 -16.71 -6.06
C GLY A 142 -3.02 -15.85 -5.11
N GLY A 143 -1.71 -15.76 -5.35
CA GLY A 143 -0.80 -15.14 -4.38
C GLY A 143 -0.05 -13.91 -4.89
N PHE A 144 -0.32 -13.43 -6.10
CA PHE A 144 0.56 -12.47 -6.77
C PHE A 144 -0.12 -11.13 -7.12
N LEU A 145 -1.45 -11.07 -7.07
CA LEU A 145 -2.22 -9.87 -7.33
C LEU A 145 -2.69 -9.22 -6.02
N PRO A 146 -2.92 -7.91 -6.03
CA PRO A 146 -3.48 -7.21 -4.88
C PRO A 146 -4.88 -7.70 -4.50
N VAL A 147 -5.14 -7.71 -3.20
CA VAL A 147 -6.47 -7.93 -2.61
C VAL A 147 -6.97 -6.60 -2.09
N VAL A 148 -7.98 -6.03 -2.77
CA VAL A 148 -8.52 -4.70 -2.46
C VAL A 148 -9.97 -4.82 -2.05
N VAL A 149 -10.33 -4.21 -0.92
CA VAL A 149 -11.68 -4.26 -0.35
C VAL A 149 -12.16 -2.87 0.07
N ASP A 150 -13.40 -2.54 -0.26
CA ASP A 150 -14.08 -1.34 0.26
C ASP A 150 -14.50 -1.59 1.71
N VAL A 151 -13.92 -0.86 2.63
CA VAL A 151 -14.19 -1.00 4.07
C VAL A 151 -15.08 0.12 4.62
N ALA A 152 -15.28 1.20 3.88
CA ALA A 152 -16.01 2.38 4.34
C ALA A 152 -17.39 2.09 4.95
N PRO A 153 -18.24 1.19 4.38
CA PRO A 153 -19.55 0.91 4.93
C PRO A 153 -19.56 0.07 6.20
N PHE A 154 -18.41 -0.49 6.59
CA PHE A 154 -18.31 -1.50 7.65
C PHE A 154 -17.50 -1.04 8.87
N LEU A 155 -16.99 0.20 8.86
CA LEU A 155 -16.21 0.76 9.95
C LEU A 155 -17.08 1.43 11.02
N ASN A 156 -16.66 1.24 12.26
CA ASN A 156 -17.11 2.02 13.40
C ASN A 156 -16.23 3.26 13.50
N TYR A 157 -16.71 4.40 13.01
CA TYR A 157 -15.98 5.66 13.06
C TYR A 157 -15.88 6.17 14.49
N ASP A 158 -14.71 6.68 14.90
CA ASP A 158 -14.36 7.04 16.28
C ASP A 158 -14.45 5.88 17.28
N GLY A 159 -14.42 4.63 16.79
CA GLY A 159 -14.51 3.41 17.56
C GLY A 159 -13.54 2.33 17.09
N ASP A 160 -13.53 1.25 17.84
CA ASP A 160 -12.66 0.11 17.57
C ASP A 160 -13.17 -0.70 16.39
N ASN A 161 -12.23 -1.16 15.59
CA ASN A 161 -12.45 -2.02 14.43
C ASN A 161 -11.47 -3.18 14.44
N VAL A 162 -11.91 -4.30 13.89
CA VAL A 162 -11.09 -5.49 13.70
C VAL A 162 -11.09 -5.87 12.22
N ILE A 163 -9.90 -5.96 11.65
CA ILE A 163 -9.66 -6.62 10.37
C ILE A 163 -9.19 -8.03 10.69
N ALA A 164 -9.82 -9.05 10.13
CA ALA A 164 -9.38 -10.43 10.20
C ALA A 164 -9.06 -10.95 8.79
N VAL A 165 -7.95 -11.66 8.67
CA VAL A 165 -7.51 -12.28 7.41
C VAL A 165 -7.17 -13.72 7.69
N TRP A 166 -7.83 -14.62 6.99
CA TRP A 166 -7.44 -16.02 6.87
C TRP A 166 -6.68 -16.22 5.56
N ALA A 167 -5.57 -16.92 5.61
CA ALA A 167 -4.81 -17.28 4.41
C ALA A 167 -4.38 -18.75 4.48
N ASP A 168 -4.33 -19.41 3.32
CA ASP A 168 -3.97 -20.82 3.19
C ASP A 168 -3.09 -21.01 1.94
N ASN A 169 -1.87 -21.46 2.16
CA ASN A 169 -0.86 -21.63 1.11
C ASN A 169 -0.68 -23.09 0.68
N ARG A 170 -1.61 -23.99 1.00
CA ARG A 170 -1.55 -25.38 0.50
C ARG A 170 -1.55 -25.43 -1.02
N ASP A 171 -0.89 -26.45 -1.55
CA ASP A 171 -0.85 -26.69 -2.99
C ASP A 171 -2.25 -26.81 -3.58
N ASP A 172 -2.50 -26.05 -4.65
CA ASP A 172 -3.76 -26.05 -5.37
C ASP A 172 -3.53 -25.83 -6.87
N VAL A 173 -3.99 -26.73 -7.69
CA VAL A 173 -3.83 -26.66 -9.15
C VAL A 173 -4.82 -25.70 -9.83
N SER A 174 -5.82 -25.20 -9.11
CA SER A 174 -6.89 -24.39 -9.67
C SER A 174 -6.55 -22.91 -9.87
N TYR A 175 -5.44 -22.43 -9.27
CA TYR A 175 -4.94 -21.06 -9.42
C TYR A 175 -3.41 -21.02 -9.45
N PRO A 176 -2.78 -19.97 -9.99
CA PRO A 176 -1.32 -19.86 -10.03
C PRO A 176 -0.66 -19.93 -8.64
N PRO A 177 0.50 -20.63 -8.53
CA PRO A 177 1.32 -21.17 -9.59
C PRO A 177 0.81 -22.49 -10.19
N GLY A 178 -0.21 -23.13 -9.63
CA GLY A 178 -0.83 -24.34 -10.19
C GLY A 178 0.05 -25.60 -10.12
N LYS A 179 1.10 -25.59 -9.30
CA LYS A 179 2.05 -26.67 -9.08
C LYS A 179 2.31 -26.85 -7.59
N ALA A 180 2.70 -28.05 -7.20
CA ALA A 180 3.18 -28.32 -5.85
C ALA A 180 4.46 -27.52 -5.56
N GLN A 181 4.63 -27.09 -4.31
CA GLN A 181 5.77 -26.24 -3.92
C GLN A 181 7.12 -26.92 -4.13
N ASP A 182 7.20 -28.22 -3.93
CA ASP A 182 8.41 -29.03 -4.17
C ASP A 182 8.79 -29.15 -5.65
N ALA A 183 7.85 -28.84 -6.57
CA ALA A 183 8.07 -28.84 -8.01
C ALA A 183 8.38 -27.43 -8.58
N LEU A 184 8.48 -26.41 -7.72
CA LEU A 184 8.80 -25.04 -8.11
C LEU A 184 10.31 -24.79 -8.04
N ASP A 185 10.81 -23.95 -8.93
CA ASP A 185 12.19 -23.48 -8.98
C ASP A 185 12.40 -22.12 -8.27
N PHE A 186 11.46 -21.75 -7.40
CA PHE A 186 11.53 -20.54 -6.57
C PHE A 186 10.92 -20.80 -5.19
N ALA A 187 11.30 -19.97 -4.21
CA ALA A 187 10.74 -20.00 -2.88
C ALA A 187 9.29 -19.50 -2.88
N TYR A 188 8.42 -20.18 -2.13
CA TYR A 188 6.99 -19.91 -2.04
C TYR A 188 6.60 -19.55 -0.62
N PHE A 189 6.60 -18.26 -0.31
CA PHE A 189 6.27 -17.75 1.02
C PHE A 189 4.75 -17.70 1.23
N GLY A 190 4.28 -18.26 2.33
CA GLY A 190 2.87 -18.11 2.75
C GLY A 190 2.62 -16.82 3.53
N GLY A 191 1.36 -16.50 3.78
CA GLY A 191 0.92 -15.37 4.59
C GLY A 191 0.77 -14.05 3.82
N ILE A 192 0.72 -12.95 4.57
CA ILE A 192 0.67 -11.58 4.00
C ILE A 192 2.12 -11.13 3.80
N TYR A 193 2.71 -11.52 2.68
CA TYR A 193 4.14 -11.37 2.40
C TYR A 193 4.51 -10.05 1.71
N ARG A 194 3.53 -9.17 1.51
CA ARG A 194 3.69 -7.79 1.01
C ARG A 194 2.96 -6.80 1.90
N ASP A 195 3.08 -5.53 1.58
CA ASP A 195 2.53 -4.44 2.37
C ASP A 195 1.00 -4.38 2.35
N CYS A 196 0.45 -3.77 3.40
CA CYS A 196 -0.96 -3.45 3.53
C CYS A 196 -1.14 -1.95 3.78
N TRP A 197 -2.06 -1.34 3.02
CA TRP A 197 -2.36 0.09 3.04
C TRP A 197 -3.84 0.35 3.27
N LEU A 198 -4.16 1.42 4.00
CA LEU A 198 -5.51 2.00 3.99
C LEU A 198 -5.48 3.26 3.15
N VAL A 199 -6.25 3.26 2.07
CA VAL A 199 -6.31 4.38 1.12
C VAL A 199 -7.65 5.08 1.27
N VAL A 200 -7.61 6.36 1.64
CA VAL A 200 -8.79 7.20 1.86
C VAL A 200 -8.94 8.16 0.68
N HIS A 201 -10.11 8.19 0.08
CA HIS A 201 -10.45 9.06 -1.05
C HIS A 201 -11.67 9.92 -0.74
N ASN A 202 -11.81 11.03 -1.48
CA ASN A 202 -13.11 11.67 -1.66
C ASN A 202 -14.08 10.75 -2.40
N ARG A 203 -15.35 11.08 -2.43
CA ARG A 203 -16.40 10.27 -3.06
C ARG A 203 -16.39 10.32 -4.60
N VAL A 204 -15.62 11.21 -5.19
CA VAL A 204 -15.27 11.20 -6.63
C VAL A 204 -13.78 10.96 -6.75
N PHE A 205 -13.37 9.84 -7.30
CA PHE A 205 -11.99 9.38 -7.24
C PHE A 205 -11.58 8.58 -8.48
N ILE A 206 -10.28 8.55 -8.75
CA ILE A 206 -9.69 7.62 -9.71
C ILE A 206 -9.69 6.24 -9.06
N THR A 207 -10.23 5.27 -9.78
CA THR A 207 -10.46 3.92 -9.25
C THR A 207 -9.16 3.13 -9.06
N ASP A 208 -9.22 2.08 -8.24
CA ASP A 208 -8.21 1.05 -8.20
C ASP A 208 -8.52 -0.01 -9.26
N SER A 209 -7.54 -0.37 -10.11
CA SER A 209 -7.73 -1.30 -11.22
C SER A 209 -8.06 -2.72 -10.77
N ASN A 210 -7.52 -3.14 -9.61
CA ASN A 210 -7.77 -4.48 -9.06
C ASN A 210 -9.14 -4.56 -8.36
N TYR A 211 -9.63 -3.43 -7.81
CA TYR A 211 -10.96 -3.38 -7.19
C TYR A 211 -12.08 -3.33 -8.24
N GLU A 212 -11.89 -2.55 -9.32
CA GLU A 212 -12.89 -2.41 -10.38
C GLU A 212 -13.05 -3.67 -11.21
N ASP A 213 -12.00 -4.50 -11.31
CA ASP A 213 -11.98 -5.79 -12.05
C ASP A 213 -12.45 -5.65 -13.51
N GLU A 214 -12.11 -4.53 -14.15
CA GLU A 214 -12.44 -4.28 -15.55
C GLU A 214 -11.25 -4.64 -16.44
N THR A 215 -11.49 -5.48 -17.44
CA THR A 215 -10.45 -5.91 -18.41
C THR A 215 -9.88 -4.71 -19.15
N ALA A 216 -8.55 -4.51 -19.03
CA ALA A 216 -7.82 -3.35 -19.59
C ALA A 216 -8.42 -1.99 -19.20
N GLY A 217 -9.05 -1.94 -18.02
CA GLY A 217 -9.72 -0.77 -17.45
C GLY A 217 -9.38 -0.56 -15.98
N GLY A 218 -10.04 0.41 -15.36
CA GLY A 218 -9.76 0.81 -13.98
C GLY A 218 -8.48 1.62 -13.82
N GLY A 219 -8.41 2.47 -12.80
CA GLY A 219 -7.21 3.22 -12.45
C GLY A 219 -6.70 4.18 -13.53
N VAL A 220 -5.39 4.25 -13.64
CA VAL A 220 -4.68 5.00 -14.68
C VAL A 220 -3.93 4.02 -15.59
N PHE A 221 -4.20 4.09 -16.86
CA PHE A 221 -3.54 3.27 -17.88
C PHE A 221 -2.70 4.15 -18.80
N VAL A 222 -1.44 3.77 -19.01
CA VAL A 222 -0.49 4.50 -19.87
C VAL A 222 0.04 3.56 -20.95
N SER A 223 0.02 4.02 -22.18
CA SER A 223 0.63 3.33 -23.30
C SER A 223 1.50 4.28 -24.14
N PHE A 224 2.42 3.69 -24.87
CA PHE A 224 3.40 4.43 -25.66
C PHE A 224 3.35 3.98 -27.11
N ASP A 225 3.34 4.94 -28.03
CA ASP A 225 3.41 4.70 -29.45
C ASP A 225 4.56 5.51 -30.08
N LYS A 226 5.06 5.02 -31.23
CA LYS A 226 6.05 5.73 -32.03
C LYS A 226 7.25 6.20 -31.20
N VAL A 227 7.73 5.34 -30.32
CA VAL A 227 8.86 5.66 -29.43
C VAL A 227 10.16 5.69 -30.21
N SER A 228 10.87 6.81 -30.12
CA SER A 228 12.20 7.04 -30.71
C SER A 228 12.98 8.06 -29.88
N GLU A 229 14.24 8.24 -30.13
CA GLU A 229 15.06 9.31 -29.54
C GLU A 229 14.53 10.72 -29.86
N GLY A 230 13.87 10.88 -31.01
CA GLY A 230 13.30 12.16 -31.43
C GLY A 230 11.95 12.47 -30.78
N SER A 231 11.13 11.46 -30.54
CA SER A 231 9.81 11.65 -29.92
C SER A 231 9.18 10.36 -29.43
N ALA A 232 8.25 10.48 -28.49
CA ALA A 232 7.36 9.41 -28.05
C ALA A 232 5.93 9.95 -27.90
N LEU A 233 4.93 9.24 -28.42
CA LEU A 233 3.54 9.53 -28.17
C LEU A 233 3.10 8.76 -26.92
N VAL A 234 2.71 9.50 -25.88
CA VAL A 234 2.21 8.97 -24.62
C VAL A 234 0.69 9.11 -24.60
N ARG A 235 -0.02 8.00 -24.44
CA ARG A 235 -1.47 7.97 -24.26
C ARG A 235 -1.77 7.62 -22.82
N MET A 236 -2.64 8.41 -22.22
CA MET A 236 -3.08 8.28 -20.83
C MET A 236 -4.57 8.13 -20.77
N LYS A 237 -5.07 7.15 -20.06
CA LYS A 237 -6.48 6.92 -19.79
C LYS A 237 -6.68 6.82 -18.28
N SER A 238 -7.71 7.45 -17.74
CA SER A 238 -8.09 7.35 -16.33
C SER A 238 -9.56 6.99 -16.20
N HIS A 239 -9.85 6.10 -15.27
CA HIS A 239 -11.19 5.67 -14.91
C HIS A 239 -11.58 6.31 -13.58
N VAL A 240 -12.72 6.97 -13.54
CA VAL A 240 -13.19 7.77 -12.38
C VAL A 240 -14.57 7.31 -11.98
N ARG A 241 -14.76 7.03 -10.71
CA ARG A 241 -16.04 6.68 -10.10
C ARG A 241 -16.58 7.83 -9.27
N ASN A 242 -17.89 8.00 -9.32
CA ASN A 242 -18.62 8.97 -8.52
C ASN A 242 -19.60 8.25 -7.59
N LEU A 243 -19.43 8.44 -6.29
CA LEU A 243 -20.29 7.94 -5.22
C LEU A 243 -20.75 9.09 -4.30
N SER A 244 -20.75 10.36 -4.79
CA SER A 244 -20.99 11.55 -3.97
C SER A 244 -22.46 11.82 -3.62
N GLY A 245 -23.39 11.08 -4.19
CA GLY A 245 -24.84 11.31 -4.05
C GLY A 245 -25.39 12.32 -5.06
N ALA A 246 -24.55 12.93 -5.91
CA ALA A 246 -24.94 13.89 -6.93
C ALA A 246 -24.11 13.73 -8.20
N SER A 247 -24.59 14.27 -9.33
CA SER A 247 -23.77 14.32 -10.54
C SER A 247 -22.57 15.23 -10.34
N PHE A 248 -21.38 14.73 -10.65
CA PHE A 248 -20.14 15.50 -10.62
C PHE A 248 -19.88 16.16 -11.97
N SER A 249 -19.44 17.42 -11.94
CA SER A 249 -18.98 18.16 -13.12
C SER A 249 -17.71 18.93 -12.76
N GLY A 250 -16.61 18.53 -13.35
CA GLY A 250 -15.28 19.07 -13.05
C GLY A 250 -14.29 18.77 -14.18
N LYS A 251 -13.06 18.47 -13.81
CA LYS A 251 -11.96 18.20 -14.76
C LYS A 251 -11.10 17.04 -14.25
N ILE A 252 -10.52 16.33 -15.19
CA ILE A 252 -9.40 15.44 -14.93
C ILE A 252 -8.12 16.16 -15.36
N VAL A 253 -7.15 16.22 -14.48
CA VAL A 253 -5.85 16.88 -14.71
C VAL A 253 -4.79 15.80 -14.92
N TYR A 254 -4.01 15.97 -15.98
CA TYR A 254 -2.85 15.14 -16.32
C TYR A 254 -1.61 16.01 -16.30
N GLU A 255 -0.63 15.68 -15.47
CA GLU A 255 0.65 16.39 -15.39
C GLU A 255 1.79 15.40 -15.48
N LEU A 256 2.70 15.61 -16.42
CA LEU A 256 3.89 14.80 -16.61
C LEU A 256 5.11 15.59 -16.13
N PHE A 257 5.94 14.96 -15.32
CA PHE A 257 7.18 15.52 -14.78
C PHE A 257 8.35 14.67 -15.20
N ASP A 258 9.50 15.33 -15.44
CA ASP A 258 10.77 14.65 -15.62
C ASP A 258 11.35 14.16 -14.27
N LYS A 259 12.51 13.52 -14.34
CA LYS A 259 13.21 12.99 -13.15
C LYS A 259 13.57 14.08 -12.13
N GLU A 260 13.85 15.27 -12.60
CA GLU A 260 14.22 16.44 -11.81
C GLU A 260 13.01 17.16 -11.20
N GLY A 261 11.79 16.69 -11.52
CA GLY A 261 10.53 17.27 -11.02
C GLY A 261 10.04 18.47 -11.82
N LYS A 262 10.65 18.77 -12.98
CA LYS A 262 10.16 19.82 -13.87
C LYS A 262 8.96 19.30 -14.65
N ARG A 263 7.88 20.09 -14.67
CA ARG A 263 6.67 19.75 -15.41
C ARG A 263 6.91 19.92 -16.93
N VAL A 264 6.87 18.81 -17.65
CA VAL A 264 7.04 18.76 -19.11
C VAL A 264 5.72 18.82 -19.87
N PHE A 265 4.60 18.52 -19.18
CA PHE A 265 3.27 18.59 -19.77
C PHE A 265 2.21 18.80 -18.68
N SER A 266 1.14 19.52 -19.05
CA SER A 266 -0.07 19.65 -18.22
C SER A 266 -1.29 19.83 -19.12
N LYS A 267 -2.36 19.11 -18.83
CA LYS A 267 -3.65 19.28 -19.52
C LYS A 267 -4.83 18.96 -18.61
N GLU A 268 -5.82 19.82 -18.66
CA GLU A 268 -7.13 19.60 -18.04
C GLU A 268 -8.12 19.10 -19.09
N ARG A 269 -8.94 18.11 -18.71
CA ARG A 269 -10.02 17.57 -19.53
C ARG A 269 -11.36 17.75 -18.80
N PRO A 270 -12.33 18.42 -19.36
CA PRO A 270 -13.68 18.47 -18.80
C PRO A 270 -14.21 17.04 -18.58
N PHE A 271 -14.86 16.83 -17.45
CA PHE A 271 -15.33 15.51 -17.07
C PHE A 271 -16.65 15.63 -16.32
N VAL A 272 -17.62 14.80 -16.72
CA VAL A 272 -18.95 14.71 -16.07
C VAL A 272 -19.26 13.25 -15.83
N VAL A 273 -19.68 12.93 -14.61
CA VAL A 273 -20.07 11.56 -14.25
C VAL A 273 -21.26 11.59 -13.28
N ARG A 274 -22.30 10.80 -13.57
CA ARG A 274 -23.48 10.67 -12.71
C ARG A 274 -23.13 9.93 -11.41
N ASP A 275 -23.91 10.20 -10.37
CA ASP A 275 -23.81 9.44 -9.13
C ASP A 275 -23.99 7.93 -9.35
N GLY A 276 -23.23 7.12 -8.60
CA GLY A 276 -23.21 5.67 -8.70
C GLY A 276 -22.59 5.12 -9.99
N LYS A 277 -22.06 6.00 -10.88
CA LYS A 277 -21.46 5.60 -12.16
C LYS A 277 -19.97 5.85 -12.20
N ALA A 278 -19.32 5.18 -13.14
CA ALA A 278 -17.96 5.47 -13.53
C ALA A 278 -17.89 5.98 -14.97
N GLY A 279 -16.78 6.59 -15.32
CA GLY A 279 -16.49 7.07 -16.66
C GLY A 279 -14.99 7.19 -16.91
N GLU A 280 -14.62 7.25 -18.18
CA GLU A 280 -13.24 7.35 -18.61
C GLU A 280 -12.91 8.74 -19.15
N SER A 281 -11.68 9.18 -18.89
CA SER A 281 -11.08 10.37 -19.52
C SER A 281 -9.78 9.96 -20.19
N SER A 282 -9.49 10.53 -21.35
CA SER A 282 -8.25 10.24 -22.10
C SER A 282 -7.50 11.50 -22.46
N CYS A 283 -6.18 11.39 -22.49
CA CYS A 283 -5.28 12.45 -22.88
C CYS A 283 -4.06 11.89 -23.61
N GLU A 284 -3.58 12.62 -24.61
CA GLU A 284 -2.36 12.28 -25.35
C GLU A 284 -1.39 13.44 -25.33
N VAL A 285 -0.10 13.12 -25.34
CA VAL A 285 1.00 14.07 -25.46
C VAL A 285 2.16 13.47 -26.26
N THR A 286 2.74 14.28 -27.14
CA THR A 286 4.04 13.95 -27.77
C THR A 286 5.15 14.57 -26.95
N VAL A 287 5.98 13.73 -26.33
CA VAL A 287 7.21 14.15 -25.66
C VAL A 287 8.32 14.18 -26.71
N ARG A 288 8.93 15.36 -26.90
CA ARG A 288 10.05 15.53 -27.83
C ARG A 288 11.36 15.23 -27.14
N HIS A 289 12.27 14.53 -27.83
CA HIS A 289 13.59 14.10 -27.33
C HIS A 289 13.45 13.48 -25.92
N PRO A 290 12.62 12.42 -25.76
CA PRO A 290 12.44 11.80 -24.47
C PRO A 290 13.73 11.11 -24.00
N HIS A 291 13.98 11.15 -22.70
CA HIS A 291 14.94 10.26 -22.08
C HIS A 291 14.37 8.85 -22.08
N LEU A 292 14.89 7.98 -22.91
CA LEU A 292 14.44 6.59 -22.99
C LEU A 292 15.03 5.78 -21.84
N TRP A 293 14.21 4.90 -21.30
CA TRP A 293 14.64 3.96 -20.26
C TRP A 293 15.49 2.84 -20.87
N SER A 294 16.59 2.50 -20.22
CA SER A 294 17.35 1.29 -20.45
C SER A 294 17.91 0.78 -19.12
N PRO A 295 18.40 -0.48 -19.02
CA PRO A 295 19.07 -0.95 -17.80
C PRO A 295 20.27 -0.09 -17.41
N ASP A 296 21.03 0.43 -18.39
CA ASP A 296 22.19 1.30 -18.16
C ASP A 296 21.81 2.75 -17.84
N SER A 297 20.59 3.16 -18.20
CA SER A 297 20.05 4.50 -17.96
C SER A 297 18.57 4.41 -17.56
N PRO A 298 18.27 4.05 -16.32
CA PRO A 298 16.90 3.83 -15.83
C PRO A 298 16.20 5.16 -15.54
N TYR A 299 15.90 5.92 -16.59
CA TYR A 299 15.21 7.20 -16.48
C TYR A 299 13.70 7.02 -16.43
N LEU A 300 13.04 7.58 -15.39
CA LEU A 300 11.59 7.52 -15.23
C LEU A 300 10.97 8.91 -15.21
N TYR A 301 9.89 9.08 -15.95
CA TYR A 301 8.97 10.20 -15.81
C TYR A 301 7.94 9.91 -14.74
N ARG A 302 7.37 10.96 -14.14
CA ARG A 302 6.28 10.85 -13.15
C ARG A 302 5.02 11.45 -13.73
N LEU A 303 3.95 10.66 -13.78
CA LEU A 303 2.62 11.12 -14.19
C LEU A 303 1.75 11.32 -12.94
N HIS A 304 1.21 12.53 -12.78
CA HIS A 304 0.17 12.84 -11.80
C HIS A 304 -1.18 12.94 -12.53
N VAL A 305 -2.17 12.22 -12.04
CA VAL A 305 -3.55 12.30 -12.54
C VAL A 305 -4.48 12.50 -11.35
N TYR A 306 -5.32 13.50 -11.41
CA TYR A 306 -6.26 13.78 -10.32
C TYR A 306 -7.55 14.44 -10.81
N VAL A 307 -8.60 14.28 -10.00
CA VAL A 307 -9.89 14.91 -10.20
C VAL A 307 -9.86 16.29 -9.57
N LYS A 308 -10.37 17.29 -10.29
CA LYS A 308 -10.46 18.67 -9.83
C LYS A 308 -11.88 19.17 -9.99
N GLU A 309 -12.45 19.67 -8.91
CA GLU A 309 -13.71 20.42 -8.96
C GLU A 309 -13.53 21.76 -9.69
N ARG A 310 -14.64 22.32 -10.15
CA ARG A 310 -14.63 23.61 -10.84
C ARG A 310 -14.32 24.76 -9.92
#